data_b5a9d8f5b897a4c02b1c47bc7ff1ccea
#
_entry.id   b5a9d8f5b897a4c02b1c47bc7ff1ccea
#
_cell.length_a   1.000
_cell.length_b   1.000
_cell.length_c   1.000
_cell.angle_alpha   90.00
_cell.angle_beta   90.00
_cell.angle_gamma   90.00
#
_symmetry.space_group_name_H-M   'P 1'
#
loop_
_entity.id
_entity.type
_entity.pdbx_description
1 polymer ?
#
loop_
_entity_poly.entity_id
_entity_poly.type
_entity_poly.pdbx_seq_one_letter_code
_entity_poly.pdbx_strand_id
1 'polypeptide(L)'
;GTGTGAPSLSNGLEIFSESFTPKSSSSNIIIFTSQVSASETSNTGDWGWILAGYDTTIIGYNTSSCRYSSFVSGLNAANLALNVSCASWGTSAKTIKVRAGMNGSNGLVNYNGDYDAPVSQRELGLTIMEIAG
;
A
#
# COMPACT_ATOMS: atom_id res chain seq x y z
N GLY A 1 1.35 10.90 -7.05
CA GLY A 1 0.48 11.39 -5.96
C GLY A 1 1.25 11.57 -4.66
N THR A 2 0.82 12.51 -3.85
CA THR A 2 1.38 12.75 -2.52
C THR A 2 0.58 11.97 -1.48
N GLY A 3 1.27 11.18 -0.66
CA GLY A 3 0.66 10.47 0.47
C GLY A 3 1.48 10.74 1.72
N THR A 4 0.91 11.41 2.70
CA THR A 4 1.58 11.81 3.94
C THR A 4 0.82 11.36 5.17
N GLY A 5 1.51 11.26 6.30
CA GLY A 5 0.94 10.90 7.58
C GLY A 5 1.15 9.44 7.99
N ALA A 6 0.78 9.12 9.21
CA ALA A 6 0.87 7.76 9.74
C ALA A 6 -0.06 6.78 8.99
N PRO A 7 0.24 5.48 8.99
CA PRO A 7 -0.62 4.47 8.36
C PRO A 7 -2.05 4.53 8.91
N SER A 8 -3.00 4.87 8.04
CA SER A 8 -4.43 4.88 8.36
C SER A 8 -5.26 4.78 7.09
N LEU A 9 -6.54 4.43 7.22
CA LEU A 9 -7.47 4.38 6.09
C LEU A 9 -7.91 5.77 5.59
N SER A 10 -7.50 6.84 6.25
CA SER A 10 -7.74 8.24 5.85
C SER A 10 -6.51 8.96 5.33
N ASN A 11 -5.30 8.43 5.57
CA ASN A 11 -4.05 9.04 5.15
C ASN A 11 -3.50 8.39 3.89
N GLY A 12 -2.49 9.03 3.30
CA GLY A 12 -1.84 8.53 2.10
C GLY A 12 -2.71 8.55 0.86
N LEU A 13 -2.25 7.87 -0.16
CA LEU A 13 -2.90 7.74 -1.45
C LEU A 13 -3.68 6.43 -1.52
N GLU A 14 -4.94 6.48 -1.93
CA GLU A 14 -5.73 5.28 -2.22
C GLU A 14 -5.25 4.67 -3.54
N ILE A 15 -4.78 3.42 -3.48
CA ILE A 15 -4.25 2.68 -4.62
C ILE A 15 -5.33 1.79 -5.22
N PHE A 16 -6.06 1.10 -4.35
CA PHE A 16 -7.17 0.23 -4.72
C PHE A 16 -8.37 0.46 -3.81
N SER A 17 -9.55 0.26 -4.38
CA SER A 17 -10.83 0.31 -3.68
C SER A 17 -11.76 -0.71 -4.34
N GLU A 18 -11.84 -1.92 -3.76
CA GLU A 18 -12.52 -3.05 -4.36
C GLU A 18 -13.54 -3.67 -3.41
N SER A 19 -14.72 -3.96 -3.92
CA SER A 19 -15.75 -4.66 -3.15
C SER A 19 -15.46 -6.15 -3.10
N PHE A 20 -15.48 -6.72 -1.90
CA PHE A 20 -15.28 -8.15 -1.69
C PHE A 20 -16.31 -8.71 -0.72
N THR A 21 -16.89 -9.85 -1.08
CA THR A 21 -17.87 -10.58 -0.26
C THR A 21 -17.35 -11.97 0.04
N PRO A 22 -16.97 -12.28 1.29
CA PRO A 22 -16.58 -13.63 1.65
C PRO A 22 -17.74 -14.61 1.50
N LYS A 23 -17.44 -15.82 1.10
CA LYS A 23 -18.42 -16.92 0.94
C LYS A 23 -18.73 -17.61 2.25
N SER A 24 -17.83 -17.56 3.22
CA SER A 24 -17.95 -18.20 4.51
C SER A 24 -17.49 -17.30 5.65
N SER A 25 -18.16 -17.38 6.79
CA SER A 25 -17.77 -16.68 8.02
C SER A 25 -16.57 -17.33 8.72
N SER A 26 -16.18 -18.55 8.34
CA SER A 26 -15.05 -19.29 8.93
C SER A 26 -13.78 -19.25 8.10
N SER A 27 -13.82 -18.64 6.91
CA SER A 27 -12.67 -18.54 6.03
C SER A 27 -11.66 -17.50 6.49
N ASN A 28 -10.45 -17.56 5.89
CA ASN A 28 -9.44 -16.52 6.00
C ASN A 28 -9.37 -15.75 4.68
N ILE A 29 -9.19 -14.44 4.80
CA ILE A 29 -9.02 -13.54 3.66
C ILE A 29 -7.55 -13.15 3.59
N ILE A 30 -6.94 -13.32 2.42
CA ILE A 30 -5.55 -12.94 2.15
C ILE A 30 -5.55 -11.87 1.08
N ILE A 31 -4.76 -10.83 1.29
CA ILE A 31 -4.63 -9.69 0.39
C ILE A 31 -3.17 -9.53 0.00
N PHE A 32 -2.91 -9.57 -1.30
CA PHE A 32 -1.58 -9.32 -1.88
C PHE A 32 -1.63 -8.10 -2.78
N THR A 33 -0.55 -7.35 -2.81
CA THR A 33 -0.32 -6.33 -3.84
C THR A 33 0.97 -6.58 -4.58
N SER A 34 1.04 -6.12 -5.83
CA SER A 34 2.33 -5.89 -6.47
C SER A 34 3.10 -4.78 -5.76
N GLN A 35 4.35 -4.60 -6.14
CA GLN A 35 5.23 -3.61 -5.54
C GLN A 35 4.82 -2.17 -5.90
N VAL A 36 4.81 -1.31 -4.91
CA VAL A 36 4.61 0.14 -5.00
C VAL A 36 5.87 0.82 -4.49
N SER A 37 6.31 1.87 -5.15
CA SER A 37 7.43 2.68 -4.68
C SER A 37 6.93 3.93 -3.96
N ALA A 38 7.53 4.23 -2.82
CA ALA A 38 7.35 5.50 -2.14
C ALA A 38 8.71 6.18 -1.98
N SER A 39 8.79 7.45 -2.26
CA SER A 39 10.03 8.21 -2.20
C SER A 39 9.84 9.51 -1.43
N GLU A 40 10.94 10.02 -0.93
CA GLU A 40 10.99 11.26 -0.18
C GLU A 40 11.71 12.33 -1.00
N THR A 41 11.24 13.57 -0.91
CA THR A 41 11.81 14.73 -1.61
C THR A 41 12.68 15.58 -0.73
N SER A 42 12.86 15.22 0.54
CA SER A 42 13.67 15.98 1.51
C SER A 42 14.56 15.07 2.38
N ASN A 43 15.54 15.66 3.01
CA ASN A 43 16.65 15.00 3.75
C ASN A 43 16.26 14.42 5.13
N THR A 44 15.01 14.09 5.40
CA THR A 44 14.49 13.74 6.73
C THR A 44 14.38 12.27 6.95
N GLY A 45 14.91 11.33 6.41
CA GLY A 45 14.98 9.92 6.77
C GLY A 45 13.66 9.32 7.23
N ASP A 46 12.65 9.40 6.38
CA ASP A 46 11.31 8.89 6.65
C ASP A 46 11.15 7.42 6.21
N TRP A 47 10.01 6.86 6.50
CA TRP A 47 9.65 5.51 6.10
C TRP A 47 8.33 5.51 5.30
N GLY A 48 8.32 4.67 4.27
CA GLY A 48 7.12 4.40 3.49
C GLY A 48 6.26 3.31 4.13
N TRP A 49 4.99 3.33 3.85
CA TRP A 49 4.03 2.34 4.30
C TRP A 49 2.99 2.01 3.23
N ILE A 50 2.47 0.79 3.30
CA ILE A 50 1.33 0.31 2.54
C ILE A 50 0.42 -0.48 3.49
N LEU A 51 -0.88 -0.27 3.41
CA LEU A 51 -1.87 -0.95 4.25
C LEU A 51 -3.09 -1.39 3.47
N ALA A 52 -3.79 -2.40 4.01
CA ALA A 52 -5.14 -2.75 3.60
C ALA A 52 -6.10 -2.71 4.78
N GLY A 53 -7.34 -2.37 4.49
CA GLY A 53 -8.41 -2.38 5.48
C GLY A 53 -9.77 -2.11 4.85
N TYR A 54 -10.80 -2.11 5.68
CA TYR A 54 -12.17 -1.80 5.30
C TYR A 54 -12.86 -1.01 6.42
N ASP A 55 -13.80 -0.18 6.10
CA ASP A 55 -14.48 0.74 7.02
C ASP A 55 -13.45 1.54 7.86
N THR A 56 -13.30 1.22 9.14
CA THR A 56 -12.26 1.76 10.05
C THR A 56 -11.25 0.70 10.50
N THR A 57 -11.39 -0.52 10.01
CA THR A 57 -10.57 -1.67 10.43
C THR A 57 -9.35 -1.79 9.51
N ILE A 58 -8.15 -1.72 10.09
CA ILE A 58 -6.90 -2.05 9.40
C ILE A 58 -6.71 -3.57 9.48
N ILE A 59 -6.61 -4.23 8.32
CA ILE A 59 -6.29 -5.67 8.23
C ILE A 59 -4.82 -5.89 8.52
N GLY A 60 -3.98 -5.06 7.95
CA GLY A 60 -2.54 -5.11 8.15
C GLY A 60 -1.81 -4.06 7.34
N TYR A 61 -0.53 -3.88 7.63
CA TYR A 61 0.33 -2.94 6.92
C TYR A 61 1.77 -3.46 6.85
N ASN A 62 2.53 -2.91 5.93
CA ASN A 62 3.98 -3.10 5.82
C ASN A 62 4.68 -1.74 5.72
N THR A 63 5.93 -1.69 6.16
CA THR A 63 6.74 -0.47 6.15
C THR A 63 8.13 -0.76 5.57
N SER A 64 8.72 0.25 4.95
CA SER A 64 10.09 0.20 4.47
C SER A 64 10.77 1.55 4.68
N SER A 65 12.02 1.54 5.10
CA SER A 65 12.80 2.76 5.27
C SER A 65 13.12 3.37 3.91
N CYS A 66 13.03 4.68 3.84
CA CYS A 66 13.48 5.49 2.72
C CYS A 66 14.46 6.53 3.26
N ARG A 67 15.63 6.66 2.63
CA ARG A 67 16.59 7.70 2.98
C ARG A 67 16.92 8.50 1.73
N TYR A 68 16.75 9.79 1.82
CA TYR A 68 17.33 10.69 0.84
C TYR A 68 18.84 10.80 1.10
N SER A 69 19.65 10.56 0.09
CA SER A 69 21.09 10.78 0.14
C SER A 69 21.45 11.92 -0.82
N SER A 70 21.97 13.00 -0.29
CA SER A 70 22.46 14.12 -1.08
C SER A 70 23.69 13.78 -1.93
N PHE A 71 24.30 12.61 -1.70
CA PHE A 71 25.49 12.16 -2.44
C PHE A 71 25.16 11.34 -3.71
N VAL A 72 23.93 10.91 -3.85
CA VAL A 72 23.45 10.20 -5.04
C VAL A 72 22.32 11.04 -5.58
N SER A 73 22.46 11.54 -6.79
CA SER A 73 21.40 12.25 -7.51
C SER A 73 20.24 11.30 -7.89
N GLY A 74 19.72 10.59 -6.92
CA GLY A 74 18.66 9.62 -7.08
C GLY A 74 17.77 9.59 -5.83
N LEU A 75 16.48 9.57 -6.05
CA LEU A 75 15.49 9.35 -5.00
C LEU A 75 15.64 7.91 -4.51
N ASN A 76 16.04 7.73 -3.26
CA ASN A 76 15.94 6.42 -2.63
C ASN A 76 14.45 6.12 -2.40
N ALA A 77 13.92 5.19 -3.16
CA ALA A 77 12.56 4.74 -3.02
C ALA A 77 12.45 3.57 -2.03
N ALA A 78 11.49 3.63 -1.13
CA ALA A 78 11.03 2.47 -0.41
C ALA A 78 10.16 1.62 -1.33
N ASN A 79 10.50 0.34 -1.44
CA ASN A 79 9.70 -0.63 -2.17
C ASN A 79 8.72 -1.29 -1.20
N LEU A 80 7.44 -1.13 -1.47
CA LEU A 80 6.35 -1.55 -0.60
C LEU A 80 5.51 -2.60 -1.31
N ALA A 81 5.36 -3.75 -0.68
CA ALA A 81 4.41 -4.77 -1.09
C ALA A 81 3.59 -5.21 0.11
N LEU A 82 2.34 -5.54 -0.10
CA LEU A 82 1.44 -5.99 0.95
C LEU A 82 1.19 -7.47 0.81
N ASN A 83 1.30 -8.18 1.94
CA ASN A 83 0.86 -9.55 2.11
C ASN A 83 0.29 -9.68 3.53
N VAL A 84 -1.01 -9.58 3.63
CA VAL A 84 -1.72 -9.58 4.91
C VAL A 84 -2.90 -10.52 4.88
N SER A 85 -3.30 -11.01 6.05
CA SER A 85 -4.45 -11.88 6.20
C SER A 85 -5.27 -11.50 7.41
N CYS A 86 -6.56 -11.81 7.34
CA CYS A 86 -7.48 -11.71 8.47
C CYS A 86 -8.52 -12.82 8.42
N ALA A 87 -9.17 -13.06 9.55
CA ALA A 87 -10.38 -13.84 9.58
C ALA A 87 -11.50 -13.16 8.75
N SER A 88 -12.40 -13.95 8.20
CA SER A 88 -13.58 -13.41 7.52
C SER A 88 -14.40 -12.51 8.45
N TRP A 89 -14.88 -11.42 7.88
CA TRP A 89 -15.81 -10.50 8.56
C TRP A 89 -17.29 -10.89 8.41
N GLY A 90 -17.55 -12.16 8.11
CA GLY A 90 -18.87 -12.64 7.77
C GLY A 90 -19.08 -12.72 6.26
N THR A 91 -20.34 -12.78 5.83
CA THR A 91 -20.71 -12.92 4.41
C THR A 91 -21.28 -11.64 3.81
N SER A 92 -21.05 -10.50 4.44
CA SER A 92 -21.43 -9.19 3.93
C SER A 92 -20.35 -8.59 3.05
N ALA A 93 -20.76 -7.87 2.00
CA ALA A 93 -19.81 -7.13 1.17
C ALA A 93 -19.13 -6.03 1.98
N LYS A 94 -17.82 -5.87 1.80
CA LYS A 94 -17.02 -4.76 2.32
C LYS A 94 -16.17 -4.18 1.20
N THR A 95 -15.92 -2.89 1.24
CA THR A 95 -14.97 -2.25 0.33
C THR A 95 -13.58 -2.33 0.94
N ILE A 96 -12.73 -3.17 0.36
CA ILE A 96 -11.31 -3.27 0.71
C ILE A 96 -10.60 -2.06 0.10
N LYS A 97 -9.93 -1.30 0.93
CA LYS A 97 -9.07 -0.19 0.50
C LYS A 97 -7.61 -0.56 0.74
N VAL A 98 -6.79 -0.32 -0.28
CA VAL A 98 -5.33 -0.36 -0.16
C VAL A 98 -4.81 1.05 -0.31
N ARG A 99 -4.02 1.47 0.66
CA ARG A 99 -3.43 2.81 0.70
C ARG A 99 -1.93 2.73 0.91
N ALA A 100 -1.20 3.68 0.35
CA ALA A 100 0.23 3.82 0.58
C ALA A 100 0.60 5.28 0.83
N GLY A 101 1.69 5.48 1.55
CA GLY A 101 2.15 6.81 1.88
C GLY A 101 3.53 6.82 2.51
N MET A 102 3.94 8.02 2.89
CA MET A 102 5.16 8.30 3.64
C MET A 102 4.82 8.88 5.01
N ASN A 103 5.64 8.61 6.00
CA ASN A 103 5.46 9.18 7.34
C ASN A 103 5.73 10.70 7.38
N GLY A 104 6.50 11.22 6.45
CA GLY A 104 6.84 12.64 6.37
C GLY A 104 5.90 13.48 5.52
N SER A 105 6.12 14.79 5.52
CA SER A 105 5.28 15.78 4.83
C SER A 105 5.56 15.88 3.32
N ASN A 106 6.66 15.34 2.83
CA ASN A 106 7.13 15.50 1.45
C ASN A 106 7.19 14.19 0.66
N GLY A 107 6.42 13.19 1.09
CA GLY A 107 6.40 11.89 0.46
C GLY A 107 5.66 11.84 -0.87
N LEU A 108 6.25 11.15 -1.83
CA LEU A 108 5.66 10.80 -3.11
C LEU A 108 5.40 9.30 -3.15
N VAL A 109 4.20 8.90 -3.55
CA VAL A 109 3.90 7.51 -3.89
C VAL A 109 3.89 7.40 -5.41
N ASN A 110 4.79 6.57 -5.93
CA ASN A 110 4.93 6.36 -7.36
C ASN A 110 4.54 4.93 -7.73
N TYR A 111 3.57 4.81 -8.61
CA TYR A 111 3.09 3.52 -9.08
C TYR A 111 4.01 2.89 -10.13
N ASN A 112 4.81 3.68 -10.83
CA ASN A 112 5.46 3.25 -12.05
C ASN A 112 6.98 3.05 -11.93
N GLY A 113 7.58 3.37 -10.79
CA GLY A 113 8.98 3.06 -10.50
C GLY A 113 10.04 3.71 -11.39
N ASP A 114 9.66 4.51 -12.37
CA ASP A 114 10.59 5.14 -13.29
C ASP A 114 10.27 6.62 -13.50
N TYR A 115 11.27 7.44 -13.25
CA TYR A 115 11.18 8.89 -13.40
C TYR A 115 11.29 9.34 -14.87
N ASP A 116 11.83 8.51 -15.77
CA ASP A 116 12.21 8.93 -17.13
C ASP A 116 11.97 7.89 -18.25
N ALA A 117 11.40 6.75 -17.99
CA ALA A 117 11.17 5.79 -19.07
C ALA A 117 9.77 5.95 -19.68
N PRO A 118 9.62 5.86 -20.99
CA PRO A 118 8.33 5.64 -21.62
C PRO A 118 7.84 4.27 -21.12
N VAL A 119 6.92 4.34 -20.22
CA VAL A 119 6.48 3.27 -19.35
C VAL A 119 5.98 2.10 -20.17
N SER A 120 6.71 1.03 -20.18
CA SER A 120 6.11 -0.27 -20.26
C SER A 120 5.30 -0.43 -18.97
N GLN A 121 4.00 -0.39 -19.08
CA GLN A 121 3.01 -0.42 -18.03
C GLN A 121 3.35 -1.50 -17.00
N ARG A 122 3.89 -1.12 -15.87
CA ARG A 122 3.86 -2.00 -14.69
C ARG A 122 2.44 -1.93 -14.16
N GLU A 123 1.67 -2.93 -14.47
CA GLU A 123 0.34 -3.09 -13.92
C GLU A 123 0.47 -3.28 -12.41
N LEU A 124 -0.15 -2.41 -11.64
CA LEU A 124 -0.37 -2.65 -10.23
C LEU A 124 -1.41 -3.75 -10.10
N GLY A 125 -1.05 -4.80 -9.37
CA GLY A 125 -1.94 -5.92 -9.10
C GLY A 125 -2.45 -5.90 -7.66
N LEU A 126 -3.74 -6.15 -7.49
CA LEU A 126 -4.37 -6.50 -6.23
C LEU A 126 -4.96 -7.90 -6.36
N THR A 127 -4.64 -8.77 -5.43
CA THR A 127 -5.26 -10.08 -5.31
C THR A 127 -5.91 -10.22 -3.94
N ILE A 128 -7.19 -10.54 -3.93
CA ILE A 128 -7.94 -10.89 -2.72
C ILE A 128 -8.35 -12.34 -2.84
N MET A 129 -7.92 -13.18 -1.91
CA MET A 129 -8.23 -14.60 -1.87
C MET A 129 -8.98 -14.97 -0.60
N GLU A 130 -9.94 -15.86 -0.75
CA GLU A 130 -10.61 -16.53 0.36
C GLU A 130 -10.10 -17.96 0.45
N ILE A 131 -9.63 -18.33 1.64
CA ILE A 131 -9.20 -19.68 1.97
C ILE A 131 -10.22 -20.27 2.94
N ALA A 132 -10.82 -21.39 2.57
CA ALA A 132 -11.76 -22.09 3.43
C ALA A 132 -11.10 -22.46 4.76
N GLY A 133 -11.79 -22.14 5.83
CA GLY A 133 -11.43 -22.55 7.19
C GLY A 133 -12.06 -23.88 7.56
#